data_7991e03a8528b032209487431648bad9
#
_entry.id   7991e03a8528b032209487431648bad9
#
_cell.length_a   1.000
_cell.length_b   1.000
_cell.length_c   1.000
_cell.angle_alpha   90.00
_cell.angle_beta   90.00
_cell.angle_gamma   90.00
#
_symmetry.space_group_name_H-M   'P 1'
#
loop_
_entity.id
_entity.type
_entity.pdbx_description
1 polymer ?
#
loop_
_entity_poly.entity_id
_entity_poly.type
_entity_poly.pdbx_seq_one_letter_code
_entity_poly.pdbx_strand_id
1 'polypeptide(L)'
;MNNQYMNPNTNQSMNSKPASHKWDDKCMMEDLLGTTKHIVEQYGTNVIEGSTQQLRQILNQNMDQTINDQYQIFEQLNQRGWYPTKAAQQPDVQAAKQMFSQTRSQLM
;
A
#
# COMPACT_ATOMS: atom_id res chain seq x y z
N MET A 1 13.86 -5.60 -0.01
CA MET A 1 13.98 -5.22 0.64
C MET A 1 15.04 -5.14 1.14
N ASN A 2 15.34 -4.97 1.40
CA ASN A 2 16.35 -4.77 1.71
C ASN A 2 16.83 -5.24 2.75
N ASN A 3 17.58 -5.42 2.87
CA ASN A 3 18.08 -5.91 3.82
C ASN A 3 18.40 -5.03 4.82
N GLN A 4 17.75 -4.05 4.91
CA GLN A 4 17.85 -3.22 5.96
C GLN A 4 17.55 -3.86 7.19
N TYR A 5 16.70 -4.86 7.13
CA TYR A 5 16.37 -5.54 8.33
C TYR A 5 17.55 -6.24 8.90
N MET A 6 18.51 -6.50 8.03
CA MET A 6 19.62 -7.25 8.49
C MET A 6 20.78 -6.37 8.80
N ASN A 7 20.55 -5.12 8.93
CA ASN A 7 21.57 -4.18 9.26
C ASN A 7 22.24 -4.58 10.55
N PRO A 8 23.49 -4.72 10.58
CA PRO A 8 24.18 -5.12 11.80
C PRO A 8 23.95 -4.18 12.95
N ASN A 9 23.64 -2.98 12.66
CA ASN A 9 23.40 -2.06 13.73
C ASN A 9 22.18 -2.38 14.49
N THR A 10 21.33 -3.21 13.97
CA THR A 10 20.17 -3.62 14.71
C THR A 10 20.54 -4.36 15.95
N ASN A 11 21.74 -4.82 16.04
CA ASN A 11 22.14 -5.47 17.25
C ASN A 11 21.96 -4.59 18.44
N GLN A 12 22.25 -3.34 18.26
CA GLN A 12 22.09 -2.46 19.36
C GLN A 12 20.67 -2.25 19.71
N SER A 13 19.83 -2.20 18.70
CA SER A 13 18.42 -2.08 18.94
C SER A 13 17.92 -3.24 19.71
N MET A 14 18.36 -4.41 19.36
CA MET A 14 17.90 -5.57 20.04
C MET A 14 18.31 -5.55 21.49
N ASN A 15 19.47 -5.07 21.76
CA ASN A 15 19.89 -4.99 23.11
C ASN A 15 19.05 -4.05 23.90
N SER A 16 18.65 -2.97 23.31
CA SER A 16 17.94 -1.98 24.07
C SER A 16 16.50 -2.37 24.31
N LYS A 17 15.86 -3.03 23.33
CA LYS A 17 14.45 -3.28 23.51
C LYS A 17 13.96 -4.54 22.94
N PRO A 18 14.55 -5.63 23.18
CA PRO A 18 14.08 -6.85 22.54
C PRO A 18 12.71 -7.25 23.00
N ALA A 19 12.40 -6.96 24.21
CA ALA A 19 11.17 -7.47 24.75
C ALA A 19 9.96 -6.61 24.46
N SER A 20 10.20 -5.39 24.01
CA SER A 20 9.08 -4.48 23.86
C SER A 20 8.37 -4.68 22.55
N HIS A 21 8.98 -5.38 21.59
CA HIS A 21 8.37 -5.57 20.29
C HIS A 21 7.97 -7.01 20.14
N LYS A 22 6.71 -7.27 19.94
CA LYS A 22 6.25 -8.59 19.67
C LYS A 22 5.25 -8.55 18.55
N TRP A 23 5.10 -9.68 17.91
CA TRP A 23 4.16 -9.80 16.82
C TRP A 23 2.76 -9.98 17.38
N ASP A 24 2.11 -8.90 17.64
CA ASP A 24 0.71 -8.93 18.03
C ASP A 24 -0.15 -8.75 16.78
N ASP A 25 -1.44 -8.74 16.98
CA ASP A 25 -2.38 -8.64 15.87
C ASP A 25 -2.17 -7.37 15.05
N LYS A 26 -1.89 -6.29 15.72
CA LYS A 26 -1.68 -5.02 15.02
C LYS A 26 -0.47 -5.09 14.11
N CYS A 27 0.64 -5.60 14.63
CA CYS A 27 1.85 -5.73 13.83
C CYS A 27 1.65 -6.63 12.63
N MET A 28 0.97 -7.75 12.82
CA MET A 28 0.72 -8.66 11.73
C MET A 28 -0.17 -8.05 10.67
N MET A 29 -1.19 -7.34 11.09
CA MET A 29 -2.10 -6.69 10.15
C MET A 29 -1.41 -5.57 9.39
N GLU A 30 -0.57 -4.80 10.07
CA GLU A 30 0.18 -3.74 9.39
C GLU A 30 1.17 -4.31 8.37
N ASP A 31 1.81 -5.41 8.72
CA ASP A 31 2.72 -6.07 7.80
C ASP A 31 1.97 -6.61 6.59
N LEU A 32 0.82 -7.21 6.83
CA LEU A 32 -0.01 -7.74 5.76
C LEU A 32 -0.49 -6.61 4.83
N LEU A 33 -0.86 -5.48 5.40
CA LEU A 33 -1.28 -4.33 4.59
C LEU A 33 -0.13 -3.86 3.68
N GLY A 34 1.06 -3.73 4.24
CA GLY A 34 2.23 -3.31 3.45
C GLY A 34 2.56 -4.31 2.36
N THR A 35 2.47 -5.60 2.68
CA THR A 35 2.76 -6.65 1.72
C THR A 35 1.76 -6.63 0.56
N THR A 36 0.48 -6.49 0.84
CA THR A 36 -0.51 -6.46 -0.22
C THR A 36 -0.38 -5.22 -1.09
N LYS A 37 -0.02 -4.08 -0.51
CA LYS A 37 0.26 -2.89 -1.30
C LYS A 37 1.41 -3.14 -2.27
N HIS A 38 2.46 -3.77 -1.77
CA HIS A 38 3.63 -4.07 -2.60
C HIS A 38 3.26 -5.01 -3.74
N ILE A 39 2.45 -6.03 -3.45
CA ILE A 39 2.01 -6.96 -4.47
C ILE A 39 1.22 -6.26 -5.57
N VAL A 40 0.34 -5.34 -5.20
CA VAL A 40 -0.44 -4.58 -6.18
C VAL A 40 0.50 -3.77 -7.08
N GLU A 41 1.51 -3.16 -6.51
CA GLU A 41 2.49 -2.41 -7.30
C GLU A 41 3.23 -3.30 -8.29
N GLN A 42 3.57 -4.51 -7.86
CA GLN A 42 4.22 -5.46 -8.74
C GLN A 42 3.30 -5.90 -9.87
N TYR A 43 2.05 -6.17 -9.57
CA TYR A 43 1.09 -6.49 -10.61
C TYR A 43 0.94 -5.34 -11.61
N GLY A 44 0.89 -4.11 -11.12
CA GLY A 44 0.78 -2.96 -12.00
C GLY A 44 1.91 -2.90 -13.01
N THR A 45 3.14 -3.09 -12.55
CA THR A 45 4.30 -3.11 -13.42
C THR A 45 4.18 -4.24 -14.44
N ASN A 46 3.80 -5.42 -13.96
CA ASN A 46 3.74 -6.59 -14.83
C ASN A 46 2.64 -6.47 -15.89
N VAL A 47 1.53 -5.84 -15.55
CA VAL A 47 0.45 -5.64 -16.50
C VAL A 47 0.93 -4.82 -17.70
N ILE A 48 1.61 -3.72 -17.42
CA ILE A 48 2.03 -2.84 -18.51
C ILE A 48 3.18 -3.43 -19.32
N GLU A 49 3.87 -4.42 -18.77
CA GLU A 49 4.94 -5.09 -19.49
C GLU A 49 4.51 -6.38 -20.14
N GLY A 50 3.26 -6.79 -19.95
CA GLY A 50 2.77 -8.02 -20.54
C GLY A 50 2.76 -7.97 -22.05
N SER A 51 3.21 -9.07 -22.68
CA SER A 51 3.41 -9.09 -24.11
C SER A 51 2.15 -9.44 -24.90
N THR A 52 1.12 -9.96 -24.26
CA THR A 52 -0.14 -10.28 -24.92
C THR A 52 -1.33 -9.73 -24.15
N GLN A 53 -2.44 -9.58 -24.88
CA GLN A 53 -3.66 -9.14 -24.25
C GLN A 53 -4.16 -10.13 -23.21
N GLN A 54 -4.04 -11.41 -23.51
CA GLN A 54 -4.50 -12.44 -22.59
C GLN A 54 -3.72 -12.41 -21.29
N LEU A 55 -2.39 -12.27 -21.39
CA LEU A 55 -1.57 -12.17 -20.20
C LEU A 55 -1.95 -10.95 -19.39
N ARG A 56 -2.13 -9.82 -20.05
CA ARG A 56 -2.51 -8.58 -19.36
C ARG A 56 -3.84 -8.71 -18.65
N GLN A 57 -4.80 -9.40 -19.26
CA GLN A 57 -6.09 -9.60 -18.62
C GLN A 57 -5.98 -10.44 -17.36
N ILE A 58 -5.21 -11.51 -17.41
CA ILE A 58 -5.04 -12.38 -16.25
C ILE A 58 -4.35 -11.62 -15.13
N LEU A 59 -3.29 -10.90 -15.45
CA LEU A 59 -2.57 -10.11 -14.45
C LEU A 59 -3.46 -9.03 -13.85
N ASN A 60 -4.28 -8.41 -14.68
CA ASN A 60 -5.18 -7.37 -14.20
C ASN A 60 -6.26 -7.94 -13.28
N GLN A 61 -6.79 -9.12 -13.60
CA GLN A 61 -7.75 -9.77 -12.72
C GLN A 61 -7.14 -10.10 -11.36
N ASN A 62 -5.91 -10.60 -11.37
CA ASN A 62 -5.23 -10.91 -10.12
C ASN A 62 -4.94 -9.64 -9.33
N MET A 63 -4.61 -8.56 -10.01
CA MET A 63 -4.38 -7.29 -9.36
C MET A 63 -5.67 -6.79 -8.69
N ASP A 64 -6.79 -6.88 -9.39
CA ASP A 64 -8.07 -6.45 -8.84
C ASP A 64 -8.42 -7.25 -7.60
N GLN A 65 -8.17 -8.55 -7.61
CA GLN A 65 -8.43 -9.38 -6.44
C GLN A 65 -7.56 -8.95 -5.27
N THR A 66 -6.30 -8.67 -5.54
CA THR A 66 -5.38 -8.23 -4.48
C THR A 66 -5.78 -6.86 -3.94
N ILE A 67 -6.28 -5.98 -4.80
CA ILE A 67 -6.78 -4.67 -4.35
C ILE A 67 -7.96 -4.86 -3.41
N ASN A 68 -8.88 -5.78 -3.74
CA ASN A 68 -9.99 -6.07 -2.85
C ASN A 68 -9.52 -6.62 -1.52
N ASP A 69 -8.54 -7.52 -1.54
CA ASP A 69 -7.98 -8.07 -0.31
C ASP A 69 -7.33 -6.96 0.53
N GLN A 70 -6.60 -6.08 -0.14
CA GLN A 70 -5.94 -4.97 0.52
C GLN A 70 -6.97 -4.05 1.20
N TYR A 71 -8.08 -3.80 0.51
CA TYR A 71 -9.12 -2.94 1.08
C TYR A 71 -9.74 -3.57 2.32
N GLN A 72 -9.97 -4.88 2.30
CA GLN A 72 -10.52 -5.56 3.47
C GLN A 72 -9.56 -5.50 4.66
N ILE A 73 -8.28 -5.64 4.40
CA ILE A 73 -7.27 -5.52 5.46
C ILE A 73 -7.26 -4.09 6.00
N PHE A 74 -7.31 -3.10 5.11
CA PHE A 74 -7.36 -1.71 5.51
C PHE A 74 -8.58 -1.44 6.38
N GLU A 75 -9.74 -1.95 5.99
CA GLU A 75 -10.96 -1.75 6.77
C GLU A 75 -10.83 -2.32 8.17
N GLN A 76 -10.25 -3.51 8.29
CA GLN A 76 -10.06 -4.11 9.60
C GLN A 76 -9.15 -3.26 10.48
N LEU A 77 -8.08 -2.74 9.91
CA LEU A 77 -7.20 -1.85 10.64
C LEU A 77 -7.89 -0.55 11.03
N ASN A 78 -8.66 -0.01 10.11
CA ASN A 78 -9.34 1.25 10.34
C ASN A 78 -10.40 1.11 11.44
N GLN A 79 -11.17 0.03 11.40
CA GLN A 79 -12.20 -0.22 12.41
C GLN A 79 -11.62 -0.38 13.80
N ARG A 80 -10.42 -0.91 13.90
CA ARG A 80 -9.77 -1.08 15.18
C ARG A 80 -9.03 0.16 15.66
N GLY A 81 -9.05 1.23 14.87
CA GLY A 81 -8.34 2.46 15.21
C GLY A 81 -6.85 2.36 14.98
N TRP A 82 -6.39 1.33 14.29
CA TRP A 82 -4.96 1.14 14.05
C TRP A 82 -4.47 1.84 12.78
N TYR A 83 -5.40 2.31 11.97
CA TYR A 83 -5.06 3.06 10.76
C TYR A 83 -6.10 4.15 10.58
N PRO A 84 -6.01 5.20 11.36
CA PRO A 84 -7.02 6.25 11.29
C PRO A 84 -6.90 7.03 9.98
N THR A 85 -8.06 7.42 9.47
CA THR A 85 -8.10 8.26 8.30
C THR A 85 -8.80 9.56 8.64
N LYS A 86 -8.56 10.56 7.82
CA LYS A 86 -9.11 11.86 8.05
C LYS A 86 -9.80 12.30 6.77
N ALA A 87 -11.00 12.80 6.89
CA ALA A 87 -11.71 13.30 5.72
C ALA A 87 -10.94 14.48 5.13
N ALA A 88 -10.86 14.52 3.81
CA ALA A 88 -10.20 15.63 3.15
C ALA A 88 -10.99 16.91 3.38
N GLN A 89 -10.27 18.00 3.59
CA GLN A 89 -10.90 19.29 3.74
C GLN A 89 -11.45 19.76 2.39
N GLN A 90 -12.58 20.42 2.42
CA GLN A 90 -13.24 20.85 1.19
C GLN A 90 -12.35 21.74 0.32
N PRO A 91 -11.61 22.70 0.87
CA PRO A 91 -10.70 23.49 0.03
C PRO A 91 -9.64 22.65 -0.68
N ASP A 92 -9.14 21.61 -0.01
CA ASP A 92 -8.13 20.74 -0.61
C ASP A 92 -8.73 19.92 -1.75
N VAL A 93 -9.97 19.47 -1.58
CA VAL A 93 -10.67 18.74 -2.64
C VAL A 93 -10.87 19.64 -3.85
N GLN A 94 -11.28 20.87 -3.63
CA GLN A 94 -11.50 21.81 -4.72
C GLN A 94 -10.20 22.12 -5.44
N ALA A 95 -9.12 22.33 -4.69
CA ALA A 95 -7.82 22.62 -5.29
C ALA A 95 -7.33 21.47 -6.16
N ALA A 96 -7.49 20.24 -5.69
CA ALA A 96 -7.10 19.08 -6.46
C ALA A 96 -7.94 18.97 -7.72
N LYS A 97 -9.23 19.22 -7.61
CA LYS A 97 -10.13 19.14 -8.74
C LYS A 97 -9.74 20.15 -9.82
N GLN A 98 -9.43 21.37 -9.42
CA GLN A 98 -8.99 22.39 -10.36
C GLN A 98 -7.68 22.02 -11.03
N MET A 99 -6.74 21.53 -10.25
CA MET A 99 -5.42 21.15 -10.78
C MET A 99 -5.56 20.07 -11.84
N PHE A 100 -6.34 19.04 -11.57
CA PHE A 100 -6.51 17.97 -12.53
C PHE A 100 -7.31 18.40 -13.75
N SER A 101 -8.25 19.32 -13.59
CA SER A 101 -8.98 19.87 -14.72
C SER A 101 -8.06 20.66 -15.64
N GLN A 102 -7.17 21.46 -15.08
CA GLN A 102 -6.21 22.20 -15.87
C GLN A 102 -5.24 21.28 -16.60
N THR A 103 -4.75 20.26 -15.90
CA THR A 103 -3.86 19.31 -16.53
C THR A 103 -4.55 18.61 -17.69
N ARG A 104 -5.81 18.23 -17.51
CA ARG A 104 -6.57 17.60 -18.56
C ARG A 104 -6.72 18.51 -19.77
N SER A 105 -6.99 19.78 -19.55
CA SER A 105 -7.12 20.74 -20.63
C SER A 105 -5.83 20.87 -21.44
N GLN A 106 -4.71 20.84 -20.75
CA GLN A 106 -3.41 20.94 -21.40
C GLN A 106 -3.09 19.73 -22.25
N LEU A 107 -3.59 18.58 -21.85
CA LEU A 107 -3.34 17.34 -22.60
C LEU A 107 -4.25 17.17 -23.80
N MET A 108 -5.35 17.88 -23.81
CA MET A 108 -6.32 17.80 -24.90
C MET A 108 -6.22 19.02 -25.79
#